data_a44a389cf38b005a7d55b58ff30ef7a6
#
_entry.id   a44a389cf38b005a7d55b58ff30ef7a6
#
_cell.length_a   1.000
_cell.length_b   1.000
_cell.length_c   1.000
_cell.angle_alpha   90.00
_cell.angle_beta   90.00
_cell.angle_gamma   90.00
#
_symmetry.space_group_name_H-M   'P 1'
#
loop_
_entity.id
_entity.type
_entity.pdbx_description
1 polymer ?
#
loop_
_entity_poly.entity_id
_entity_poly.type
_entity_poly.pdbx_seq_one_letter_code
_entity_poly.pdbx_strand_id
1 'polypeptide(L)'
;MNLVYADEHGNVFDHPDYIGLGRSGDMIVDIMEDELIPLPAGATLVSLPFTRPIGLDPKTGEMQALQNGAQAVGALLPQGYTRLCLPGYVKSDKNEKLPLFGYTAVVWKDGGFYVTAEQCDDPERWDPLNCDRGELNVQVERLLNKYPENRLYKHLSNCALGYECLTASNTFLSRWEGAVPVSYSCNAGCFGCISEQPEESGFVAPQTRMNFKPTVDEVVDIMLEQLKTPESIISFGQGCEGEPSTQVKIIVEAINRVRAQTSLGYININTNAGLTDFMRAIVDSGLDLMRVSTISAIDEHYNAYYKPRGYTLQNVERSLKYATDKGVYTSINYLIFPGVTDREEEIEAMIGFAKRTGLKLIQMRNLNIDPESYLSLIPKAQGEIYGMKQMLEIFREELPDVVIGSYTHVPPASIKR
;
A
#
# COMPACT_ATOMS: atom_id res chain seq x y z
N MET A 1 -5.32 18.37 23.00
CA MET A 1 -4.67 17.79 21.77
C MET A 1 -3.57 18.75 21.35
N ASN A 2 -2.36 18.60 21.95
CA ASN A 2 -1.28 19.54 21.68
C ASN A 2 -0.67 19.27 20.30
N LEU A 3 -0.26 20.34 19.61
CA LEU A 3 0.53 20.28 18.40
C LEU A 3 1.85 19.54 18.66
N VAL A 4 2.22 18.59 17.79
CA VAL A 4 3.50 17.89 17.83
C VAL A 4 4.42 18.48 16.75
N TYR A 5 5.68 18.73 17.11
CA TYR A 5 6.70 19.25 16.19
C TYR A 5 8.07 18.66 16.49
N ALA A 6 8.98 18.74 15.56
CA ALA A 6 10.39 18.40 15.75
C ALA A 6 11.28 19.63 15.66
N ASP A 7 12.40 19.62 16.38
CA ASP A 7 13.46 20.60 16.19
C ASP A 7 14.36 20.25 14.99
N GLU A 8 15.36 21.09 14.72
CA GLU A 8 16.34 20.88 13.65
C GLU A 8 17.23 19.63 13.82
N HIS A 9 17.25 19.05 15.03
CA HIS A 9 17.99 17.84 15.35
C HIS A 9 17.09 16.57 15.29
N GLY A 10 15.79 16.72 15.00
CA GLY A 10 14.81 15.64 14.93
C GLY A 10 14.26 15.21 16.29
N ASN A 11 14.52 15.97 17.37
CA ASN A 11 13.87 15.71 18.66
C ASN A 11 12.41 16.14 18.58
N VAL A 12 11.49 15.30 19.07
CA VAL A 12 10.05 15.51 19.00
C VAL A 12 9.54 16.09 20.31
N PHE A 13 8.71 17.14 20.20
CA PHE A 13 8.10 17.87 21.31
C PHE A 13 6.61 18.08 21.08
N ASP A 14 5.87 18.32 22.14
CA ASP A 14 4.53 18.89 22.09
C ASP A 14 4.56 20.40 22.42
N HIS A 15 3.63 21.15 21.85
CA HIS A 15 3.50 22.59 22.10
C HIS A 15 2.27 22.84 22.96
N PRO A 16 2.43 23.26 24.24
CA PRO A 16 1.32 23.34 25.19
C PRO A 16 0.26 24.41 24.88
N ASP A 17 0.62 25.43 24.10
CA ASP A 17 -0.28 26.56 23.77
C ASP A 17 -1.02 26.40 22.43
N TYR A 18 -0.68 25.40 21.61
CA TYR A 18 -1.30 25.20 20.31
C TYR A 18 -1.99 23.83 20.20
N ILE A 19 -3.18 23.81 19.62
CA ILE A 19 -3.89 22.61 19.24
C ILE A 19 -3.33 22.11 17.89
N GLY A 20 -3.05 20.82 17.78
CA GLY A 20 -2.60 20.18 16.52
C GLY A 20 -3.73 20.13 15.51
N LEU A 21 -3.40 20.41 14.26
CA LEU A 21 -4.32 20.39 13.13
C LEU A 21 -3.94 19.29 12.14
N GLY A 22 -4.93 18.76 11.43
CA GLY A 22 -4.79 17.86 10.31
C GLY A 22 -4.81 18.61 8.99
N ARG A 23 -4.70 17.82 7.90
CA ARG A 23 -4.85 18.30 6.54
C ARG A 23 -5.64 17.28 5.71
N SER A 24 -6.60 17.74 4.94
CA SER A 24 -7.36 16.98 3.94
C SER A 24 -7.18 17.66 2.59
N GLY A 25 -6.51 17.00 1.64
CA GLY A 25 -6.08 17.66 0.41
C GLY A 25 -5.15 18.86 0.68
N ASP A 26 -5.56 20.03 0.20
CA ASP A 26 -4.90 21.32 0.44
C ASP A 26 -5.54 22.13 1.59
N MET A 27 -6.57 21.64 2.23
CA MET A 27 -7.24 22.30 3.35
C MET A 27 -6.66 21.86 4.70
N ILE A 28 -6.37 22.83 5.57
CA ILE A 28 -6.10 22.57 6.99
C ILE A 28 -7.44 22.33 7.68
N VAL A 29 -7.53 21.27 8.47
CA VAL A 29 -8.77 20.81 9.12
C VAL A 29 -8.54 20.58 10.61
N ASP A 30 -9.59 20.74 11.40
CA ASP A 30 -9.60 20.32 12.79
C ASP A 30 -9.51 18.80 12.88
N ILE A 31 -8.82 18.30 13.90
CA ILE A 31 -8.78 16.87 14.23
C ILE A 31 -9.88 16.59 15.24
N MET A 32 -10.80 15.70 14.90
CA MET A 32 -11.87 15.30 15.77
C MET A 32 -11.41 14.25 16.78
N GLU A 33 -11.98 14.28 17.99
CA GLU A 33 -11.54 13.36 19.06
C GLU A 33 -11.81 11.89 18.72
N ASP A 34 -12.85 11.60 17.99
CA ASP A 34 -13.26 10.27 17.55
C ASP A 34 -12.50 9.76 16.31
N GLU A 35 -11.60 10.56 15.76
CA GLU A 35 -10.62 10.17 14.74
C GLU A 35 -9.29 9.71 15.34
N LEU A 36 -9.10 9.89 16.65
CA LEU A 36 -7.84 9.64 17.32
C LEU A 36 -7.77 8.24 17.92
N ILE A 37 -6.67 7.56 17.65
CA ILE A 37 -6.27 6.34 18.36
C ILE A 37 -4.88 6.55 18.97
N PRO A 38 -4.52 5.86 20.08
CA PRO A 38 -3.14 5.84 20.55
C PRO A 38 -2.19 5.41 19.43
N LEU A 39 -0.98 5.97 19.41
CA LEU A 39 0.03 5.60 18.41
C LEU A 39 0.22 4.07 18.39
N PRO A 40 -0.09 3.37 17.29
CA PRO A 40 -0.01 1.91 17.24
C PRO A 40 1.41 1.38 17.45
N ALA A 41 1.55 0.20 18.04
CA ALA A 41 2.80 -0.53 18.05
C ALA A 41 3.31 -0.74 16.61
N GLY A 42 4.61 -0.58 16.40
CA GLY A 42 5.21 -0.64 15.06
C GLY A 42 5.06 0.63 14.20
N ALA A 43 4.34 1.66 14.67
CA ALA A 43 4.35 2.97 14.02
C ALA A 43 5.66 3.72 14.29
N THR A 44 6.07 4.57 13.33
CA THR A 44 7.28 5.38 13.43
C THR A 44 6.95 6.86 13.29
N LEU A 45 7.40 7.69 14.21
CA LEU A 45 7.35 9.14 14.07
C LEU A 45 8.47 9.62 13.14
N VAL A 46 8.15 10.53 12.22
CA VAL A 46 9.11 11.11 11.29
C VAL A 46 8.96 12.62 11.24
N SER A 47 10.07 13.34 11.27
CA SER A 47 10.10 14.78 10.98
C SER A 47 9.98 14.99 9.47
N LEU A 48 9.23 16.01 9.08
CA LEU A 48 9.02 16.38 7.68
C LEU A 48 9.94 17.58 7.34
N PRO A 49 11.05 17.35 6.63
CA PRO A 49 11.95 18.44 6.28
C PRO A 49 11.25 19.48 5.39
N PHE A 50 11.74 20.73 5.45
CA PHE A 50 11.21 21.84 4.66
C PHE A 50 9.72 22.14 4.91
N THR A 51 9.21 21.79 6.10
CA THR A 51 7.85 22.09 6.53
C THR A 51 7.84 22.86 7.84
N ARG A 52 6.77 23.62 8.08
CA ARG A 52 6.48 24.23 9.37
C ARG A 52 5.11 23.78 9.84
N PRO A 53 4.99 23.19 11.04
CA PRO A 53 3.73 22.71 11.55
C PRO A 53 2.76 23.87 11.80
N ILE A 54 1.48 23.64 11.55
CA ILE A 54 0.40 24.62 11.83
C ILE A 54 -0.35 24.16 13.08
N GLY A 55 -0.52 25.09 14.03
CA GLY A 55 -1.36 24.89 15.19
C GLY A 55 -2.44 25.95 15.28
N LEU A 56 -3.54 25.64 15.99
CA LEU A 56 -4.60 26.56 16.34
C LEU A 56 -4.30 27.14 17.74
N ASP A 57 -4.25 28.47 17.87
CA ASP A 57 -4.22 29.12 19.16
C ASP A 57 -5.64 29.10 19.76
N PRO A 58 -5.89 28.36 20.85
CA PRO A 58 -7.23 28.26 21.43
C PRO A 58 -7.74 29.56 22.06
N LYS A 59 -6.85 30.55 22.30
CA LYS A 59 -7.20 31.84 22.90
C LYS A 59 -7.71 32.81 21.86
N THR A 60 -7.13 32.80 20.66
CA THR A 60 -7.48 33.75 19.59
C THR A 60 -8.34 33.12 18.51
N GLY A 61 -8.32 31.79 18.37
CA GLY A 61 -8.95 31.04 17.26
C GLY A 61 -8.17 31.18 15.96
N GLU A 62 -6.93 31.67 15.98
CA GLU A 62 -6.12 31.85 14.79
C GLU A 62 -5.19 30.64 14.54
N MET A 63 -5.09 30.24 13.27
CA MET A 63 -4.14 29.25 12.84
C MET A 63 -2.77 29.89 12.61
N GLN A 64 -1.72 29.33 13.18
CA GLN A 64 -0.37 29.84 13.08
C GLN A 64 0.62 28.74 12.72
N ALA A 65 1.52 29.04 11.76
CA ALA A 65 2.67 28.19 11.49
C ALA A 65 3.81 28.51 12.48
N LEU A 66 4.34 27.50 13.15
CA LEU A 66 5.50 27.67 14.03
C LEU A 66 6.71 28.19 13.26
N GLN A 67 7.55 28.92 13.96
CA GLN A 67 8.81 29.52 13.45
C GLN A 67 10.03 28.81 14.07
N ASN A 68 11.22 29.36 13.84
CA ASN A 68 12.45 29.01 14.55
C ASN A 68 12.92 27.53 14.35
N GLY A 69 12.91 27.03 13.10
CA GLY A 69 13.44 25.70 12.76
C GLY A 69 12.51 24.53 13.12
N ALA A 70 11.31 24.80 13.63
CA ALA A 70 10.33 23.75 13.86
C ALA A 70 9.90 23.05 12.57
N GLN A 71 9.91 21.72 12.57
CA GLN A 71 9.46 20.88 11.48
C GLN A 71 8.17 20.15 11.88
N ALA A 72 7.26 19.95 10.92
CA ALA A 72 6.08 19.12 11.16
C ALA A 72 6.49 17.66 11.42
N VAL A 73 5.68 16.96 12.20
CA VAL A 73 5.85 15.54 12.49
C VAL A 73 4.68 14.78 11.90
N GLY A 74 4.98 13.67 11.27
CA GLY A 74 3.99 12.68 10.85
C GLY A 74 4.26 11.32 11.45
N ALA A 75 3.28 10.44 11.43
CA ALA A 75 3.45 9.03 11.75
C ALA A 75 3.36 8.18 10.49
N LEU A 76 4.20 7.13 10.42
CA LEU A 76 4.09 6.04 9.45
C LEU A 76 3.39 4.89 10.16
N LEU A 77 2.21 4.54 9.68
CA LEU A 77 1.38 3.49 10.28
C LEU A 77 1.77 2.11 9.77
N PRO A 78 1.76 1.07 10.61
CA PRO A 78 1.88 -0.31 10.17
C PRO A 78 0.64 -0.72 9.34
N GLN A 79 0.70 -1.88 8.70
CA GLN A 79 -0.48 -2.45 8.04
C GLN A 79 -1.57 -2.76 9.07
N GLY A 80 -2.82 -2.65 8.64
CA GLY A 80 -3.99 -2.77 9.51
C GLY A 80 -4.65 -1.43 9.83
N TYR A 81 -3.96 -0.30 9.56
CA TYR A 81 -4.45 1.03 9.89
C TYR A 81 -4.58 1.93 8.66
N THR A 82 -5.70 2.61 8.56
CA THR A 82 -6.02 3.61 7.54
C THR A 82 -5.88 5.00 8.13
N ARG A 83 -5.07 5.87 7.53
CA ARG A 83 -4.96 7.27 7.96
C ARG A 83 -6.24 8.03 7.63
N LEU A 84 -6.63 8.95 8.51
CA LEU A 84 -7.79 9.81 8.31
C LEU A 84 -7.39 11.22 7.88
N CYS A 85 -6.28 11.76 8.39
CA CYS A 85 -5.74 13.05 7.99
C CYS A 85 -4.24 12.99 7.71
N LEU A 86 -3.76 13.89 6.87
CA LEU A 86 -2.35 14.21 6.70
C LEU A 86 -1.90 15.17 7.83
N PRO A 87 -0.59 15.28 8.14
CA PRO A 87 -0.08 16.31 9.04
C PRO A 87 -0.40 17.72 8.54
N GLY A 88 -0.83 18.63 9.44
CA GLY A 88 -1.08 20.03 9.14
C GLY A 88 0.23 20.82 9.10
N TYR A 89 0.64 21.29 7.92
CA TYR A 89 1.87 22.10 7.76
C TYR A 89 1.79 23.06 6.57
N VAL A 90 2.71 24.01 6.53
CA VAL A 90 3.07 24.77 5.33
C VAL A 90 4.49 24.43 4.90
N LYS A 91 4.74 24.27 3.61
CA LYS A 91 6.12 24.13 3.11
C LYS A 91 6.90 25.43 3.22
N SER A 92 8.11 25.36 3.76
CA SER A 92 9.08 26.46 3.79
C SER A 92 9.82 26.61 2.46
N ASP A 93 10.04 25.52 1.75
CA ASP A 93 10.52 25.50 0.36
C ASP A 93 9.60 24.63 -0.50
N LYS A 94 8.98 25.25 -1.52
CA LYS A 94 8.03 24.59 -2.42
C LYS A 94 8.70 23.66 -3.44
N ASN A 95 10.00 23.81 -3.67
CA ASN A 95 10.75 23.00 -4.63
C ASN A 95 11.19 21.67 -4.03
N GLU A 96 11.33 21.60 -2.70
CA GLU A 96 11.73 20.39 -2.01
C GLU A 96 10.57 19.39 -1.90
N LYS A 97 10.89 18.11 -2.03
CA LYS A 97 9.91 17.02 -1.99
C LYS A 97 10.13 16.15 -0.76
N LEU A 98 9.01 15.74 -0.15
CA LEU A 98 9.06 14.74 0.90
C LEU A 98 9.29 13.35 0.30
N PRO A 99 10.01 12.45 1.00
CA PRO A 99 10.13 11.05 0.61
C PRO A 99 8.77 10.37 0.40
N LEU A 100 8.77 9.25 -0.34
CA LEU A 100 7.56 8.49 -0.66
C LEU A 100 7.07 7.67 0.55
N PHE A 101 6.44 8.32 1.52
CA PHE A 101 5.84 7.70 2.71
C PHE A 101 4.37 8.09 2.89
N GLY A 102 3.64 7.28 3.68
CA GLY A 102 2.23 7.49 4.03
C GLY A 102 2.07 8.29 5.32
N TYR A 103 2.32 9.59 5.28
CA TYR A 103 2.28 10.46 6.45
C TYR A 103 0.88 10.59 7.03
N THR A 104 0.77 10.45 8.37
CA THR A 104 -0.47 10.56 9.16
C THR A 104 -0.30 11.65 10.19
N ALA A 105 -1.36 12.44 10.46
CA ALA A 105 -1.32 13.48 11.48
C ALA A 105 -1.13 12.89 12.90
N VAL A 106 -0.36 13.61 13.73
CA VAL A 106 0.02 13.24 15.09
C VAL A 106 -0.30 14.38 16.02
N VAL A 107 -0.84 14.05 17.19
CA VAL A 107 -1.05 15.00 18.31
C VAL A 107 -0.56 14.36 19.61
N TRP A 108 -0.29 15.20 20.62
CA TRP A 108 -0.04 14.78 21.98
C TRP A 108 -1.29 14.98 22.84
N LYS A 109 -1.75 13.93 23.50
CA LYS A 109 -2.94 13.92 24.35
C LYS A 109 -2.72 12.95 25.53
N ASP A 110 -3.19 13.34 26.73
CA ASP A 110 -3.22 12.46 27.91
C ASP A 110 -1.88 11.77 28.25
N GLY A 111 -0.75 12.45 27.99
CA GLY A 111 0.58 11.94 28.27
C GLY A 111 1.13 10.97 27.21
N GLY A 112 0.53 10.92 26.00
CA GLY A 112 0.96 10.03 24.92
C GLY A 112 0.75 10.62 23.52
N PHE A 113 1.36 9.97 22.51
CA PHE A 113 1.11 10.28 21.12
C PHE A 113 -0.16 9.59 20.63
N TYR A 114 -0.97 10.34 19.88
CA TYR A 114 -2.17 9.88 19.19
C TYR A 114 -2.05 10.21 17.70
N VAL A 115 -2.67 9.39 16.87
CA VAL A 115 -2.71 9.55 15.41
C VAL A 115 -4.15 9.56 14.90
N THR A 116 -4.38 10.27 13.79
CA THR A 116 -5.69 10.26 13.12
C THR A 116 -5.79 9.04 12.23
N ALA A 117 -6.28 7.94 12.77
CA ALA A 117 -6.35 6.67 12.05
C ALA A 117 -7.52 5.81 12.52
N GLU A 118 -7.92 4.89 11.64
CA GLU A 118 -8.87 3.82 11.94
C GLU A 118 -8.22 2.45 11.72
N GLN A 119 -8.42 1.53 12.64
CA GLN A 119 -7.99 0.15 12.46
C GLN A 119 -8.98 -0.56 11.54
N CYS A 120 -8.53 -0.93 10.35
CA CYS A 120 -9.34 -1.61 9.33
C CYS A 120 -9.08 -3.11 9.27
N ASP A 121 -8.01 -3.60 9.91
CA ASP A 121 -7.63 -5.01 9.91
C ASP A 121 -6.83 -5.36 11.17
N ASP A 122 -6.65 -6.66 11.43
CA ASP A 122 -5.79 -7.14 12.52
C ASP A 122 -4.31 -6.92 12.14
N PRO A 123 -3.55 -6.09 12.88
CA PRO A 123 -2.16 -5.79 12.55
C PRO A 123 -1.19 -6.94 12.85
N GLU A 124 -1.58 -7.95 13.63
CA GLU A 124 -0.67 -8.96 14.21
C GLU A 124 0.21 -9.65 13.14
N ARG A 125 -0.40 -10.03 12.01
CA ARG A 125 0.33 -10.74 10.92
C ARG A 125 1.42 -9.90 10.27
N TRP A 126 1.25 -8.59 10.27
CA TRP A 126 2.13 -7.65 9.58
C TRP A 126 2.86 -6.71 10.55
N ASP A 127 2.83 -7.01 11.84
CA ASP A 127 3.62 -6.29 12.83
C ASP A 127 5.12 -6.57 12.59
N PRO A 128 5.93 -5.54 12.30
CA PRO A 128 7.36 -5.72 12.08
C PRO A 128 8.08 -6.27 13.32
N LEU A 129 7.54 -6.06 14.52
CA LEU A 129 8.11 -6.59 15.76
C LEU A 129 8.01 -8.12 15.87
N ASN A 130 7.10 -8.75 15.12
CA ASN A 130 6.97 -10.20 15.03
C ASN A 130 7.96 -10.85 14.05
N CYS A 131 8.83 -10.08 13.39
CA CYS A 131 9.88 -10.61 12.53
C CYS A 131 11.18 -10.83 13.29
N ASP A 132 11.46 -12.06 13.72
CA ASP A 132 12.72 -12.42 14.36
C ASP A 132 13.88 -12.32 13.36
N ARG A 133 14.73 -11.32 13.55
CA ARG A 133 15.89 -11.05 12.68
C ARG A 133 16.96 -12.13 12.76
N GLY A 134 17.12 -12.78 13.92
CA GLY A 134 18.07 -13.88 14.11
C GLY A 134 17.64 -15.09 13.28
N GLU A 135 16.38 -15.49 13.41
CA GLU A 135 15.80 -16.57 12.62
C GLU A 135 15.83 -16.26 11.11
N LEU A 136 15.48 -15.03 10.73
CA LEU A 136 15.51 -14.61 9.32
C LEU A 136 16.89 -14.81 8.70
N ASN A 137 17.98 -14.39 9.37
CA ASN A 137 19.34 -14.57 8.86
C ASN A 137 19.69 -16.06 8.65
N VAL A 138 19.33 -16.92 9.61
CA VAL A 138 19.55 -18.37 9.50
C VAL A 138 18.78 -18.97 8.32
N GLN A 139 17.51 -18.57 8.11
CA GLN A 139 16.70 -19.09 7.01
C GLN A 139 17.16 -18.56 5.64
N VAL A 140 17.62 -17.32 5.56
CA VAL A 140 18.21 -16.75 4.35
C VAL A 140 19.46 -17.57 3.96
N GLU A 141 20.38 -17.79 4.89
CA GLU A 141 21.59 -18.60 4.63
C GLU A 141 21.24 -20.02 4.20
N ARG A 142 20.29 -20.67 4.89
CA ARG A 142 19.82 -22.02 4.56
C ARG A 142 19.30 -22.12 3.13
N LEU A 143 18.43 -21.18 2.70
CA LEU A 143 17.82 -21.23 1.37
C LEU A 143 18.80 -20.83 0.27
N LEU A 144 19.71 -19.89 0.51
CA LEU A 144 20.79 -19.56 -0.43
C LEU A 144 21.72 -20.75 -0.64
N ASN A 145 22.04 -21.52 0.41
CA ASN A 145 22.86 -22.73 0.30
C ASN A 145 22.10 -23.88 -0.36
N LYS A 146 20.80 -24.01 -0.14
CA LYS A 146 19.95 -25.03 -0.77
C LYS A 146 19.77 -24.79 -2.27
N TYR A 147 19.67 -23.51 -2.69
CA TYR A 147 19.41 -23.08 -4.06
C TYR A 147 20.47 -22.07 -4.55
N PRO A 148 21.76 -22.47 -4.66
CA PRO A 148 22.86 -21.54 -4.89
C PRO A 148 22.78 -20.82 -6.24
N GLU A 149 22.16 -21.45 -7.25
CA GLU A 149 22.01 -20.89 -8.60
C GLU A 149 20.70 -20.09 -8.78
N ASN A 150 19.77 -20.12 -7.80
CA ASN A 150 18.52 -19.42 -7.90
C ASN A 150 18.71 -17.91 -7.62
N ARG A 151 18.61 -17.10 -8.67
CA ARG A 151 18.83 -15.65 -8.60
C ARG A 151 17.73 -14.92 -7.85
N LEU A 152 16.51 -15.49 -7.81
CA LEU A 152 15.39 -14.90 -7.09
C LEU A 152 15.63 -14.92 -5.58
N TYR A 153 16.20 -15.99 -5.01
CA TYR A 153 16.56 -15.99 -3.58
C TYR A 153 17.63 -14.94 -3.28
N LYS A 154 18.62 -14.72 -4.17
CA LYS A 154 19.61 -13.65 -4.02
C LYS A 154 18.96 -12.26 -4.06
N HIS A 155 17.99 -12.04 -4.97
CA HIS A 155 17.24 -10.78 -5.03
C HIS A 155 16.38 -10.56 -3.80
N LEU A 156 15.62 -11.58 -3.38
CA LEU A 156 14.75 -11.51 -2.20
C LEU A 156 15.53 -11.35 -0.89
N SER A 157 16.74 -11.91 -0.77
CA SER A 157 17.58 -11.72 0.41
C SER A 157 17.98 -10.25 0.60
N ASN A 158 18.30 -9.55 -0.50
CA ASN A 158 18.53 -8.10 -0.44
C ASN A 158 17.26 -7.33 -0.03
N CYS A 159 16.08 -7.74 -0.52
CA CYS A 159 14.82 -7.11 -0.11
C CYS A 159 14.54 -7.37 1.38
N ALA A 160 14.78 -8.58 1.88
CA ALA A 160 14.51 -8.95 3.28
C ALA A 160 15.49 -8.30 4.27
N LEU A 161 16.79 -8.31 3.95
CA LEU A 161 17.84 -7.87 4.86
C LEU A 161 18.21 -6.40 4.68
N GLY A 162 18.20 -5.89 3.43
CA GLY A 162 18.58 -4.52 3.12
C GLY A 162 17.42 -3.52 3.20
N TYR A 163 16.25 -3.87 2.66
CA TYR A 163 15.07 -3.01 2.68
C TYR A 163 14.08 -3.35 3.80
N GLU A 164 14.35 -4.37 4.62
CA GLU A 164 13.47 -4.82 5.68
C GLU A 164 12.04 -5.16 5.21
N CYS A 165 11.91 -5.63 3.97
CA CYS A 165 10.63 -5.97 3.36
C CYS A 165 10.03 -7.21 4.03
N LEU A 166 8.91 -7.04 4.76
CA LEU A 166 8.24 -8.13 5.46
C LEU A 166 7.77 -9.24 4.52
N THR A 167 7.28 -8.93 3.32
CA THR A 167 6.87 -9.95 2.36
C THR A 167 8.06 -10.81 1.88
N ALA A 168 9.22 -10.20 1.66
CA ALA A 168 10.44 -10.94 1.34
C ALA A 168 10.91 -11.77 2.55
N SER A 169 10.87 -11.20 3.76
CA SER A 169 11.18 -11.93 5.00
C SER A 169 10.28 -13.15 5.20
N ASN A 170 8.97 -12.98 4.94
CA ASN A 170 8.00 -14.07 5.01
C ASN A 170 8.29 -15.21 4.04
N THR A 171 8.87 -14.92 2.86
CA THR A 171 9.32 -15.96 1.91
C THR A 171 10.39 -16.86 2.52
N PHE A 172 11.36 -16.29 3.25
CA PHE A 172 12.40 -17.06 3.92
C PHE A 172 11.90 -17.81 5.16
N LEU A 173 10.98 -17.17 5.90
CA LEU A 173 10.40 -17.73 7.11
C LEU A 173 9.22 -18.69 6.84
N SER A 174 8.79 -18.85 5.58
CA SER A 174 7.59 -19.60 5.16
C SER A 174 6.33 -19.18 5.94
N ARG A 175 6.15 -17.88 6.12
CA ARG A 175 5.03 -17.28 6.87
C ARG A 175 4.08 -16.55 5.95
N TRP A 176 2.83 -16.47 6.36
CA TRP A 176 1.74 -15.64 5.80
C TRP A 176 1.75 -15.53 4.28
N GLU A 177 2.19 -14.38 3.76
CA GLU A 177 2.27 -14.06 2.34
C GLU A 177 3.74 -13.84 1.94
N GLY A 178 4.31 -14.75 1.16
CA GLY A 178 5.65 -14.64 0.59
C GLY A 178 5.63 -14.03 -0.82
N ALA A 179 6.80 -13.66 -1.34
CA ALA A 179 7.02 -13.04 -2.64
C ALA A 179 7.67 -13.98 -3.65
N VAL A 180 7.22 -13.93 -4.90
CA VAL A 180 7.92 -14.56 -6.05
C VAL A 180 7.93 -13.59 -7.24
N PRO A 181 8.93 -12.69 -7.33
CA PRO A 181 9.00 -11.72 -8.42
C PRO A 181 9.36 -12.39 -9.75
N VAL A 182 8.75 -11.92 -10.85
CA VAL A 182 8.93 -12.51 -12.19
C VAL A 182 9.20 -11.48 -13.28
N SER A 183 8.94 -10.18 -13.05
CA SER A 183 9.00 -9.18 -14.09
C SER A 183 9.98 -8.04 -13.81
N TYR A 184 10.91 -7.84 -14.74
CA TYR A 184 11.81 -6.69 -14.77
C TYR A 184 11.20 -5.48 -15.50
N SER A 185 10.05 -5.62 -16.17
CA SER A 185 9.42 -4.60 -17.00
C SER A 185 8.00 -4.28 -16.50
N CYS A 186 7.53 -3.06 -16.82
CA CYS A 186 6.18 -2.62 -16.49
C CYS A 186 5.53 -1.90 -17.68
N ASN A 187 4.23 -2.07 -17.85
CA ASN A 187 3.40 -1.37 -18.83
C ASN A 187 2.68 -0.15 -18.25
N ALA A 188 3.14 0.37 -17.11
CA ALA A 188 2.67 1.59 -16.49
C ALA A 188 3.85 2.50 -16.13
N GLY A 189 3.58 3.77 -15.87
CA GLY A 189 4.55 4.76 -15.41
C GLY A 189 4.03 5.48 -14.17
N CYS A 190 3.70 4.70 -13.12
CA CYS A 190 3.06 5.20 -11.91
C CYS A 190 3.85 6.34 -11.27
N PHE A 191 3.18 7.44 -10.91
CA PHE A 191 3.81 8.62 -10.34
C PHE A 191 4.52 8.32 -9.00
N GLY A 192 3.93 7.47 -8.15
CA GLY A 192 4.51 7.01 -6.88
C GLY A 192 5.09 5.58 -6.97
N CYS A 193 5.74 5.18 -8.08
CA CYS A 193 6.30 3.85 -8.21
C CYS A 193 7.38 3.61 -7.15
N ILE A 194 7.24 2.53 -6.37
CA ILE A 194 8.17 2.19 -5.29
C ILE A 194 9.39 1.38 -5.76
N SER A 195 9.38 0.87 -7.00
CA SER A 195 10.48 0.07 -7.55
C SER A 195 11.33 0.79 -8.59
N GLU A 196 10.84 1.87 -9.17
CA GLU A 196 11.53 2.63 -10.21
C GLU A 196 11.01 4.06 -10.26
N GLN A 197 11.91 5.03 -10.13
CA GLN A 197 11.60 6.44 -10.29
C GLN A 197 12.53 7.05 -11.35
N PRO A 198 12.00 7.81 -12.33
CA PRO A 198 12.84 8.58 -13.25
C PRO A 198 13.65 9.65 -12.51
N GLU A 199 14.87 9.94 -12.94
CA GLU A 199 15.73 10.97 -12.29
C GLU A 199 15.02 12.33 -12.22
N GLU A 200 14.30 12.71 -13.28
CA GLU A 200 13.53 13.95 -13.36
C GLU A 200 12.34 14.01 -12.38
N SER A 201 11.92 12.89 -11.81
CA SER A 201 10.85 12.88 -10.81
C SER A 201 11.25 13.59 -9.50
N GLY A 202 12.53 13.62 -9.19
CA GLY A 202 13.07 14.12 -7.93
C GLY A 202 12.78 13.21 -6.72
N PHE A 203 12.27 12.00 -6.96
CA PHE A 203 12.05 10.98 -5.92
C PHE A 203 13.11 9.89 -5.99
N VAL A 204 13.40 9.28 -4.84
CA VAL A 204 14.19 8.06 -4.75
C VAL A 204 13.22 6.88 -4.58
N ALA A 205 13.36 5.84 -5.42
CA ALA A 205 12.57 4.62 -5.26
C ALA A 205 12.98 3.89 -3.98
N PRO A 206 12.02 3.55 -3.08
CA PRO A 206 12.32 2.86 -1.82
C PRO A 206 12.90 1.45 -2.02
N GLN A 207 12.66 0.84 -3.17
CA GLN A 207 13.15 -0.51 -3.51
C GLN A 207 13.81 -0.50 -4.88
N THR A 208 14.62 -1.52 -5.14
CA THR A 208 15.23 -1.72 -6.46
C THR A 208 14.45 -2.78 -7.23
N ARG A 209 13.99 -2.41 -8.43
CA ARG A 209 13.37 -3.35 -9.36
C ARG A 209 14.37 -4.41 -9.80
N MET A 210 13.93 -5.68 -9.87
CA MET A 210 14.72 -6.74 -10.47
C MET A 210 15.10 -6.41 -11.92
N ASN A 211 16.29 -6.82 -12.34
CA ASN A 211 16.85 -6.48 -13.66
C ASN A 211 17.09 -7.72 -14.55
N PHE A 212 16.52 -8.86 -14.20
CA PHE A 212 16.65 -10.10 -14.96
C PHE A 212 15.29 -10.79 -15.12
N LYS A 213 15.19 -11.66 -16.11
CA LYS A 213 14.06 -12.55 -16.31
C LYS A 213 14.38 -13.90 -15.64
N PRO A 214 13.57 -14.36 -14.65
CA PRO A 214 13.77 -15.64 -14.01
C PRO A 214 13.39 -16.79 -14.95
N THR A 215 13.94 -17.98 -14.67
CA THR A 215 13.45 -19.23 -15.25
C THR A 215 12.21 -19.74 -14.52
N VAL A 216 11.47 -20.64 -15.14
CA VAL A 216 10.31 -21.28 -14.47
C VAL A 216 10.77 -22.10 -13.26
N ASP A 217 11.94 -22.74 -13.32
CA ASP A 217 12.49 -23.52 -12.21
C ASP A 217 12.77 -22.63 -10.99
N GLU A 218 13.41 -21.46 -11.19
CA GLU A 218 13.65 -20.49 -10.10
C GLU A 218 12.35 -20.06 -9.42
N VAL A 219 11.27 -19.88 -10.18
CA VAL A 219 9.95 -19.51 -9.67
C VAL A 219 9.30 -20.66 -8.90
N VAL A 220 9.32 -21.87 -9.47
CA VAL A 220 8.72 -23.08 -8.86
C VAL A 220 9.40 -23.42 -7.54
N ASP A 221 10.74 -23.32 -7.44
CA ASP A 221 11.48 -23.54 -6.20
C ASP A 221 10.94 -22.70 -5.04
N ILE A 222 10.74 -21.39 -5.28
CA ILE A 222 10.21 -20.48 -4.25
C ILE A 222 8.78 -20.82 -3.91
N MET A 223 7.93 -21.05 -4.92
CA MET A 223 6.51 -21.34 -4.71
C MET A 223 6.33 -22.61 -3.87
N LEU A 224 7.07 -23.67 -4.13
CA LEU A 224 7.01 -24.92 -3.38
C LEU A 224 7.54 -24.80 -1.94
N GLU A 225 8.57 -23.97 -1.72
CA GLU A 225 9.05 -23.69 -0.35
C GLU A 225 8.01 -22.93 0.47
N GLN A 226 7.23 -22.03 -0.14
CA GLN A 226 6.21 -21.24 0.54
C GLN A 226 4.90 -22.02 0.76
N LEU A 227 4.44 -22.80 -0.22
CA LEU A 227 3.15 -23.48 -0.21
C LEU A 227 3.16 -24.80 0.57
N LYS A 228 3.56 -24.78 1.83
CA LYS A 228 3.67 -25.95 2.71
C LYS A 228 2.51 -26.13 3.68
N THR A 229 1.69 -25.09 3.84
CA THR A 229 0.53 -25.11 4.74
C THR A 229 -0.74 -24.66 4.01
N PRO A 230 -1.94 -25.05 4.48
CA PRO A 230 -3.19 -24.68 3.83
C PRO A 230 -3.45 -23.15 3.76
N GLU A 231 -2.87 -22.38 4.68
CA GLU A 231 -3.11 -20.93 4.80
C GLU A 231 -1.99 -20.09 4.21
N SER A 232 -0.90 -20.71 3.71
CA SER A 232 0.20 -19.98 3.11
C SER A 232 -0.22 -19.33 1.79
N ILE A 233 0.30 -18.13 1.53
CA ILE A 233 0.08 -17.40 0.29
C ILE A 233 1.44 -17.16 -0.37
N ILE A 234 1.52 -17.36 -1.69
CA ILE A 234 2.63 -16.92 -2.52
C ILE A 234 2.14 -15.91 -3.54
N SER A 235 2.82 -14.76 -3.65
CA SER A 235 2.35 -13.62 -4.43
C SER A 235 3.34 -13.20 -5.50
N PHE A 236 2.90 -13.18 -6.74
CA PHE A 236 3.52 -12.42 -7.82
C PHE A 236 3.22 -10.93 -7.66
N GLY A 237 4.01 -10.03 -8.27
CA GLY A 237 3.72 -8.60 -8.33
C GLY A 237 4.03 -7.85 -7.04
N GLN A 238 5.20 -8.06 -6.48
CA GLN A 238 5.64 -7.33 -5.30
C GLN A 238 6.39 -6.04 -5.66
N GLY A 239 6.67 -5.20 -4.64
CA GLY A 239 7.28 -3.90 -4.84
C GLY A 239 8.70 -3.90 -5.44
N CYS A 240 9.36 -5.05 -5.52
CA CYS A 240 10.70 -5.21 -6.09
C CYS A 240 10.70 -5.67 -7.56
N GLU A 241 9.56 -5.66 -8.22
CA GLU A 241 9.42 -6.04 -9.63
C GLU A 241 8.56 -5.05 -10.43
N GLY A 242 8.43 -5.28 -11.74
CA GLY A 242 7.51 -4.57 -12.61
C GLY A 242 6.11 -5.17 -12.61
N GLU A 243 5.42 -5.14 -13.76
CA GLU A 243 4.10 -5.74 -13.92
C GLU A 243 4.21 -7.25 -14.22
N PRO A 244 3.76 -8.14 -13.31
CA PRO A 244 3.94 -9.58 -13.46
C PRO A 244 3.20 -10.16 -14.67
N SER A 245 2.04 -9.64 -15.04
CA SER A 245 1.26 -10.16 -16.18
C SER A 245 2.02 -10.06 -17.51
N THR A 246 3.04 -9.20 -17.63
CA THR A 246 3.93 -9.18 -18.79
C THR A 246 4.73 -10.47 -18.97
N GLN A 247 4.84 -11.29 -17.92
CA GLN A 247 5.53 -12.59 -17.92
C GLN A 247 4.54 -13.77 -17.86
N VAL A 248 3.39 -13.64 -18.51
CA VAL A 248 2.29 -14.62 -18.50
C VAL A 248 2.73 -16.05 -18.73
N LYS A 249 3.68 -16.30 -19.65
CA LYS A 249 4.17 -17.67 -19.97
C LYS A 249 4.88 -18.32 -18.78
N ILE A 250 5.69 -17.54 -18.04
CA ILE A 250 6.40 -18.05 -16.84
C ILE A 250 5.37 -18.33 -15.74
N ILE A 251 4.43 -17.41 -15.51
CA ILE A 251 3.41 -17.55 -14.45
C ILE A 251 2.54 -18.78 -14.70
N VAL A 252 1.98 -18.92 -15.91
CA VAL A 252 1.10 -20.04 -16.26
C VAL A 252 1.83 -21.37 -16.11
N GLU A 253 3.05 -21.48 -16.62
CA GLU A 253 3.83 -22.71 -16.51
C GLU A 253 4.20 -23.02 -15.05
N ALA A 254 4.59 -22.01 -14.26
CA ALA A 254 4.91 -22.18 -12.84
C ALA A 254 3.68 -22.64 -12.04
N ILE A 255 2.50 -22.01 -12.24
CA ILE A 255 1.26 -22.42 -11.58
C ILE A 255 0.93 -23.87 -11.90
N ASN A 256 0.94 -24.27 -13.19
CA ASN A 256 0.65 -25.63 -13.63
C ASN A 256 1.60 -26.65 -12.97
N ARG A 257 2.91 -26.37 -12.95
CA ARG A 257 3.92 -27.26 -12.36
C ARG A 257 3.80 -27.36 -10.85
N VAL A 258 3.47 -26.28 -10.17
CA VAL A 258 3.27 -26.27 -8.72
C VAL A 258 1.99 -27.03 -8.36
N ARG A 259 0.87 -26.76 -9.05
CA ARG A 259 -0.41 -27.43 -8.78
C ARG A 259 -0.41 -28.93 -9.13
N ALA A 260 0.49 -29.36 -10.03
CA ALA A 260 0.75 -30.79 -10.25
C ALA A 260 1.44 -31.48 -9.05
N GLN A 261 2.04 -30.73 -8.12
CA GLN A 261 2.79 -31.25 -6.97
C GLN A 261 2.11 -31.01 -5.64
N THR A 262 1.34 -29.92 -5.49
CA THR A 262 0.65 -29.56 -4.24
C THR A 262 -0.64 -28.80 -4.48
N SER A 263 -1.66 -29.10 -3.68
CA SER A 263 -2.91 -28.35 -3.58
C SER A 263 -2.93 -27.40 -2.37
N LEU A 264 -1.83 -27.34 -1.58
CA LEU A 264 -1.75 -26.51 -0.40
C LEU A 264 -1.57 -25.03 -0.75
N GLY A 265 -2.06 -24.18 0.13
CA GLY A 265 -1.91 -22.73 0.08
C GLY A 265 -2.57 -22.06 -1.13
N TYR A 266 -2.40 -20.77 -1.23
CA TYR A 266 -3.02 -19.90 -2.23
C TYR A 266 -1.98 -19.21 -3.10
N ILE A 267 -2.26 -19.15 -4.41
CA ILE A 267 -1.45 -18.41 -5.39
C ILE A 267 -2.15 -17.08 -5.67
N ASN A 268 -1.48 -15.98 -5.36
CA ASN A 268 -1.95 -14.62 -5.56
C ASN A 268 -1.15 -13.90 -6.64
N ILE A 269 -1.78 -12.94 -7.30
CA ILE A 269 -1.10 -11.98 -8.16
C ILE A 269 -1.49 -10.55 -7.79
N ASN A 270 -0.48 -9.68 -7.60
CA ASN A 270 -0.64 -8.25 -7.50
C ASN A 270 -0.33 -7.66 -8.87
N THR A 271 -1.25 -6.93 -9.46
CA THR A 271 -1.15 -6.54 -10.87
C THR A 271 -1.90 -5.24 -11.13
N ASN A 272 -1.56 -4.54 -12.20
CA ASN A 272 -2.42 -3.49 -12.72
C ASN A 272 -3.61 -4.06 -13.54
N ALA A 273 -3.62 -5.37 -13.80
CA ALA A 273 -4.66 -6.11 -14.52
C ALA A 273 -5.01 -5.58 -15.93
N GLY A 274 -4.16 -4.72 -16.50
CA GLY A 274 -4.43 -4.05 -17.77
C GLY A 274 -4.39 -4.98 -19.00
N LEU A 275 -3.62 -6.09 -18.93
CA LEU A 275 -3.45 -7.03 -20.05
C LEU A 275 -4.51 -8.14 -19.97
N THR A 276 -5.75 -7.84 -20.35
CA THR A 276 -6.92 -8.70 -20.11
C THR A 276 -6.76 -10.14 -20.61
N ASP A 277 -6.18 -10.35 -21.81
CA ASP A 277 -6.01 -11.71 -22.33
C ASP A 277 -4.95 -12.50 -21.58
N PHE A 278 -3.89 -11.82 -21.09
CA PHE A 278 -2.87 -12.45 -20.25
C PHE A 278 -3.45 -12.78 -18.86
N MET A 279 -4.27 -11.87 -18.31
CA MET A 279 -4.96 -12.12 -17.04
C MET A 279 -5.91 -13.32 -17.14
N ARG A 280 -6.64 -13.47 -18.25
CA ARG A 280 -7.47 -14.66 -18.48
C ARG A 280 -6.65 -15.96 -18.45
N ALA A 281 -5.53 -15.98 -19.16
CA ALA A 281 -4.65 -17.15 -19.18
C ALA A 281 -4.11 -17.49 -17.77
N ILE A 282 -3.74 -16.49 -16.97
CA ILE A 282 -3.27 -16.67 -15.59
C ILE A 282 -4.40 -17.20 -14.70
N VAL A 283 -5.59 -16.63 -14.79
CA VAL A 283 -6.79 -17.08 -14.05
C VAL A 283 -7.12 -18.53 -14.38
N ASP A 284 -7.16 -18.88 -15.68
CA ASP A 284 -7.49 -20.23 -16.15
C ASP A 284 -6.42 -21.27 -15.80
N SER A 285 -5.18 -20.86 -15.48
CA SER A 285 -4.12 -21.78 -15.02
C SER A 285 -4.25 -22.22 -13.55
N GLY A 286 -5.19 -21.65 -12.79
CA GLY A 286 -5.44 -22.04 -11.40
C GLY A 286 -4.99 -20.99 -10.37
N LEU A 287 -5.10 -19.70 -10.71
CA LEU A 287 -4.94 -18.61 -9.78
C LEU A 287 -6.05 -18.63 -8.72
N ASP A 288 -5.71 -18.42 -7.44
CA ASP A 288 -6.67 -18.40 -6.34
C ASP A 288 -7.10 -16.99 -5.93
N LEU A 289 -6.14 -16.06 -5.91
CA LEU A 289 -6.33 -14.68 -5.44
C LEU A 289 -5.83 -13.70 -6.49
N MET A 290 -6.54 -12.58 -6.65
CA MET A 290 -6.12 -11.49 -7.54
C MET A 290 -6.29 -10.15 -6.83
N ARG A 291 -5.19 -9.43 -6.67
CA ARG A 291 -5.14 -8.11 -6.05
C ARG A 291 -4.74 -7.05 -7.08
N VAL A 292 -5.63 -6.11 -7.36
CA VAL A 292 -5.41 -5.09 -8.37
C VAL A 292 -5.08 -3.75 -7.73
N SER A 293 -3.99 -3.13 -8.16
CA SER A 293 -3.62 -1.79 -7.69
C SER A 293 -4.54 -0.75 -8.32
N THR A 294 -5.22 0.03 -7.48
CA THR A 294 -6.19 1.04 -7.91
C THR A 294 -6.06 2.28 -7.02
N ILE A 295 -6.04 3.47 -7.64
CA ILE A 295 -6.06 4.75 -6.93
C ILE A 295 -7.40 5.46 -7.09
N SER A 296 -8.09 5.18 -8.17
CA SER A 296 -9.39 5.76 -8.53
C SER A 296 -10.11 4.85 -9.51
N ALA A 297 -11.44 4.93 -9.51
CA ALA A 297 -12.31 4.33 -10.52
C ALA A 297 -12.77 5.37 -11.58
N ILE A 298 -12.18 6.56 -11.59
CA ILE A 298 -12.38 7.62 -12.58
C ILE A 298 -11.21 7.60 -13.56
N ASP A 299 -11.50 7.47 -14.87
CA ASP A 299 -10.47 7.35 -15.92
C ASP A 299 -9.41 8.45 -15.86
N GLU A 300 -9.80 9.70 -15.66
CA GLU A 300 -8.89 10.84 -15.63
C GLU A 300 -7.89 10.74 -14.47
N HIS A 301 -8.37 10.45 -13.27
CA HIS A 301 -7.54 10.29 -12.07
C HIS A 301 -6.65 9.05 -12.18
N TYR A 302 -7.20 7.93 -12.65
CA TYR A 302 -6.45 6.70 -12.90
C TYR A 302 -5.30 6.94 -13.86
N ASN A 303 -5.58 7.58 -15.01
CA ASN A 303 -4.59 7.83 -16.06
C ASN A 303 -3.51 8.83 -15.61
N ALA A 304 -3.89 9.87 -14.85
CA ALA A 304 -2.95 10.84 -14.30
C ALA A 304 -1.87 10.15 -13.44
N TYR A 305 -2.28 9.22 -12.56
CA TYR A 305 -1.37 8.55 -11.66
C TYR A 305 -0.60 7.39 -12.31
N TYR A 306 -1.32 6.45 -12.98
CA TYR A 306 -0.71 5.20 -13.50
C TYR A 306 -0.01 5.39 -14.84
N LYS A 307 -0.38 6.38 -15.64
CA LYS A 307 0.14 6.61 -17.01
C LYS A 307 0.20 5.28 -17.80
N PRO A 308 -0.94 4.60 -18.00
CA PRO A 308 -1.00 3.26 -18.57
C PRO A 308 -0.50 3.24 -20.02
N ARG A 309 0.24 2.19 -20.40
CA ARG A 309 0.76 1.97 -21.75
C ARG A 309 0.12 0.74 -22.36
N GLY A 310 -0.78 0.96 -23.33
CA GLY A 310 -1.46 -0.11 -24.07
C GLY A 310 -2.62 -0.76 -23.34
N TYR A 311 -3.19 -0.12 -22.31
CA TYR A 311 -4.41 -0.55 -21.63
C TYR A 311 -5.17 0.64 -21.03
N THR A 312 -6.40 0.42 -20.60
CA THR A 312 -7.30 1.40 -19.98
C THR A 312 -7.89 0.86 -18.68
N LEU A 313 -8.50 1.71 -17.87
CA LEU A 313 -9.25 1.30 -16.67
C LEU A 313 -10.35 0.28 -17.01
N GLN A 314 -10.99 0.37 -18.17
CA GLN A 314 -11.98 -0.62 -18.63
C GLN A 314 -11.36 -2.02 -18.84
N ASN A 315 -10.08 -2.12 -19.25
CA ASN A 315 -9.39 -3.40 -19.32
C ASN A 315 -9.20 -4.01 -17.92
N VAL A 316 -8.88 -3.16 -16.94
CA VAL A 316 -8.75 -3.56 -15.53
C VAL A 316 -10.07 -4.11 -15.00
N GLU A 317 -11.18 -3.39 -15.23
CA GLU A 317 -12.52 -3.81 -14.83
C GLU A 317 -12.89 -5.16 -15.47
N ARG A 318 -12.64 -5.35 -16.75
CA ARG A 318 -12.89 -6.63 -17.48
C ARG A 318 -12.05 -7.78 -16.90
N SER A 319 -10.80 -7.53 -16.54
CA SER A 319 -9.93 -8.55 -15.96
C SER A 319 -10.42 -8.98 -14.56
N LEU A 320 -10.78 -8.01 -13.70
CA LEU A 320 -11.38 -8.28 -12.39
C LEU A 320 -12.69 -9.06 -12.51
N LYS A 321 -13.60 -8.58 -13.36
CA LYS A 321 -14.90 -9.25 -13.58
C LYS A 321 -14.71 -10.69 -14.03
N TYR A 322 -13.80 -10.94 -14.98
CA TYR A 322 -13.49 -12.30 -15.43
C TYR A 322 -12.98 -13.19 -14.29
N ALA A 323 -12.05 -12.68 -13.50
CA ALA A 323 -11.50 -13.41 -12.36
C ALA A 323 -12.59 -13.76 -11.33
N THR A 324 -13.45 -12.78 -10.99
CA THR A 324 -14.58 -12.99 -10.08
C THR A 324 -15.55 -14.05 -10.61
N ASP A 325 -15.90 -13.98 -11.90
CA ASP A 325 -16.81 -14.95 -12.55
C ASP A 325 -16.24 -16.37 -12.58
N LYS A 326 -14.91 -16.49 -12.54
CA LYS A 326 -14.19 -17.79 -12.42
C LYS A 326 -14.01 -18.25 -10.98
N GLY A 327 -14.50 -17.52 -10.00
CA GLY A 327 -14.40 -17.86 -8.58
C GLY A 327 -13.06 -17.53 -7.93
N VAL A 328 -12.21 -16.73 -8.57
CA VAL A 328 -11.02 -16.16 -7.95
C VAL A 328 -11.44 -15.13 -6.90
N TYR A 329 -10.81 -15.16 -5.72
CA TYR A 329 -11.05 -14.15 -4.69
C TYR A 329 -10.37 -12.84 -5.06
N THR A 330 -11.17 -11.87 -5.50
CA THR A 330 -10.68 -10.61 -6.05
C THR A 330 -10.62 -9.52 -5.00
N SER A 331 -9.54 -8.74 -5.01
CA SER A 331 -9.33 -7.58 -4.16
C SER A 331 -8.70 -6.41 -4.92
N ILE A 332 -8.79 -5.22 -4.35
CA ILE A 332 -7.99 -4.07 -4.78
C ILE A 332 -7.07 -3.59 -3.67
N ASN A 333 -5.86 -3.16 -4.04
CA ASN A 333 -5.05 -2.23 -3.27
C ASN A 333 -5.56 -0.83 -3.58
N TYR A 334 -6.45 -0.30 -2.74
CA TYR A 334 -6.96 1.05 -2.89
C TYR A 334 -5.99 2.03 -2.24
N LEU A 335 -5.24 2.74 -3.08
CA LEU A 335 -4.23 3.70 -2.63
C LEU A 335 -4.92 4.98 -2.19
N ILE A 336 -5.13 5.12 -0.88
CA ILE A 336 -5.96 6.20 -0.31
C ILE A 336 -5.14 7.45 0.03
N PHE A 337 -5.79 8.61 -0.17
CA PHE A 337 -5.23 9.91 0.15
C PHE A 337 -6.34 10.87 0.65
N PRO A 338 -6.27 11.33 1.94
CA PRO A 338 -7.24 12.24 2.50
C PRO A 338 -7.40 13.53 1.66
N GLY A 339 -8.63 13.91 1.36
CA GLY A 339 -8.97 15.06 0.51
C GLY A 339 -9.00 14.74 -1.00
N VAL A 340 -8.75 13.49 -1.37
CA VAL A 340 -8.92 13.01 -2.76
C VAL A 340 -9.81 11.78 -2.79
N THR A 341 -9.46 10.73 -2.05
CA THR A 341 -10.20 9.46 -2.06
C THR A 341 -11.60 9.58 -1.45
N ASP A 342 -11.76 10.50 -0.52
CA ASP A 342 -12.98 10.80 0.22
C ASP A 342 -13.85 11.90 -0.43
N ARG A 343 -13.62 12.21 -1.70
CA ARG A 343 -14.49 13.06 -2.51
C ARG A 343 -15.74 12.29 -2.94
N GLU A 344 -16.86 12.97 -3.01
CA GLU A 344 -18.14 12.38 -3.43
C GLU A 344 -18.02 11.57 -4.72
N GLU A 345 -17.43 12.17 -5.76
CA GLU A 345 -17.25 11.53 -7.07
C GLU A 345 -16.36 10.27 -7.02
N GLU A 346 -15.35 10.24 -6.16
CA GLU A 346 -14.46 9.08 -5.99
C GLU A 346 -15.17 7.94 -5.25
N ILE A 347 -15.95 8.27 -4.22
CA ILE A 347 -16.74 7.32 -3.44
C ILE A 347 -17.77 6.64 -4.35
N GLU A 348 -18.57 7.43 -5.09
CA GLU A 348 -19.57 6.91 -6.02
C GLU A 348 -18.96 6.03 -7.12
N ALA A 349 -17.86 6.50 -7.73
CA ALA A 349 -17.16 5.76 -8.77
C ALA A 349 -16.63 4.41 -8.25
N MET A 350 -16.05 4.40 -7.03
CA MET A 350 -15.50 3.18 -6.44
C MET A 350 -16.60 2.19 -6.03
N ILE A 351 -17.71 2.66 -5.48
CA ILE A 351 -18.88 1.82 -5.19
C ILE A 351 -19.41 1.18 -6.48
N GLY A 352 -19.57 1.97 -7.54
CA GLY A 352 -19.98 1.49 -8.85
C GLY A 352 -19.01 0.44 -9.42
N PHE A 353 -17.70 0.69 -9.32
CA PHE A 353 -16.65 -0.22 -9.77
C PHE A 353 -16.70 -1.55 -8.98
N ALA A 354 -16.81 -1.51 -7.66
CA ALA A 354 -16.89 -2.70 -6.81
C ALA A 354 -18.12 -3.55 -7.15
N LYS A 355 -19.30 -2.91 -7.31
CA LYS A 355 -20.56 -3.58 -7.68
C LYS A 355 -20.47 -4.24 -9.08
N ARG A 356 -19.92 -3.56 -10.08
CA ARG A 356 -19.78 -4.09 -11.46
C ARG A 356 -18.79 -5.24 -11.57
N THR A 357 -17.70 -5.20 -10.80
CA THR A 357 -16.65 -6.23 -10.82
C THR A 357 -16.96 -7.42 -9.91
N GLY A 358 -17.89 -7.27 -8.96
CA GLY A 358 -18.18 -8.28 -7.93
C GLY A 358 -17.04 -8.45 -6.93
N LEU A 359 -16.31 -7.37 -6.68
CA LEU A 359 -15.15 -7.30 -5.78
C LEU A 359 -15.46 -7.89 -4.40
N LYS A 360 -14.48 -8.56 -3.77
CA LYS A 360 -14.65 -9.22 -2.46
C LYS A 360 -13.94 -8.51 -1.31
N LEU A 361 -12.87 -7.75 -1.61
CA LEU A 361 -12.07 -7.08 -0.58
C LEU A 361 -11.51 -5.77 -1.12
N ILE A 362 -11.65 -4.70 -0.38
CA ILE A 362 -10.94 -3.43 -0.58
C ILE A 362 -9.86 -3.32 0.50
N GLN A 363 -8.59 -3.36 0.07
CA GLN A 363 -7.46 -3.15 0.97
C GLN A 363 -7.11 -1.68 1.00
N MET A 364 -7.37 -1.02 2.12
CA MET A 364 -7.01 0.38 2.35
C MET A 364 -5.49 0.50 2.49
N ARG A 365 -4.85 1.16 1.52
CA ARG A 365 -3.40 1.32 1.49
C ARG A 365 -3.05 2.80 1.52
N ASN A 366 -2.45 3.25 2.61
CA ASN A 366 -1.99 4.63 2.71
C ASN A 366 -1.02 4.94 1.58
N LEU A 367 -1.40 5.84 0.65
CA LEU A 367 -0.56 6.19 -0.50
C LEU A 367 0.75 6.81 -0.02
N ASN A 368 1.87 6.22 -0.40
CA ASN A 368 3.21 6.69 -0.13
C ASN A 368 3.61 7.72 -1.17
N ILE A 369 3.49 9.01 -0.85
CA ILE A 369 3.71 10.10 -1.80
C ILE A 369 4.01 11.42 -1.09
N ASP A 370 4.72 12.35 -1.78
CA ASP A 370 4.75 13.75 -1.41
C ASP A 370 3.38 14.39 -1.68
N PRO A 371 2.71 14.94 -0.65
CA PRO A 371 1.35 15.42 -0.79
C PRO A 371 1.17 16.52 -1.85
N GLU A 372 2.07 17.50 -1.92
CA GLU A 372 1.98 18.61 -2.88
C GLU A 372 2.12 18.12 -4.31
N SER A 373 3.08 17.22 -4.54
CA SER A 373 3.31 16.64 -5.86
C SER A 373 2.09 15.86 -6.34
N TYR A 374 1.45 15.09 -5.44
CA TYR A 374 0.25 14.34 -5.76
C TYR A 374 -0.95 15.26 -6.03
N LEU A 375 -1.20 16.25 -5.19
CA LEU A 375 -2.29 17.21 -5.36
C LEU A 375 -2.14 18.06 -6.64
N SER A 376 -0.89 18.32 -7.07
CA SER A 376 -0.65 19.00 -8.35
C SER A 376 -0.96 18.14 -9.58
N LEU A 377 -0.96 16.81 -9.41
CA LEU A 377 -1.20 15.84 -10.48
C LEU A 377 -2.69 15.55 -10.68
N ILE A 378 -3.44 15.48 -9.57
CA ILE A 378 -4.85 15.04 -9.58
C ILE A 378 -5.77 16.23 -9.85
N PRO A 379 -6.82 16.07 -10.69
CA PRO A 379 -7.84 17.09 -10.91
C PRO A 379 -8.47 17.57 -9.60
N LYS A 380 -8.94 18.82 -9.59
CA LYS A 380 -9.63 19.40 -8.42
C LYS A 380 -10.94 18.67 -8.16
N ALA A 381 -11.36 18.64 -6.89
CA ALA A 381 -12.65 18.10 -6.48
C ALA A 381 -13.80 18.77 -7.25
N GLN A 382 -14.78 17.96 -7.64
CA GLN A 382 -16.02 18.41 -8.29
C GLN A 382 -17.18 18.43 -7.31
N GLY A 383 -17.18 17.52 -6.32
CA GLY A 383 -18.17 17.39 -5.28
C GLY A 383 -17.66 17.74 -3.88
N GLU A 384 -18.41 17.34 -2.87
CA GLU A 384 -18.08 17.50 -1.47
C GLU A 384 -16.93 16.56 -1.06
N ILE A 385 -16.15 16.95 -0.05
CA ILE A 385 -15.16 16.10 0.60
C ILE A 385 -15.76 15.65 1.94
N TYR A 386 -16.14 14.38 2.02
CA TYR A 386 -16.83 13.83 3.21
C TYR A 386 -15.87 13.56 4.39
N GLY A 387 -14.57 13.41 4.12
CA GLY A 387 -13.59 12.91 5.09
C GLY A 387 -13.47 11.38 5.06
N MET A 388 -12.27 10.91 5.40
CA MET A 388 -11.93 9.49 5.29
C MET A 388 -12.79 8.58 6.18
N LYS A 389 -13.16 9.04 7.37
CA LYS A 389 -13.99 8.26 8.30
C LYS A 389 -15.39 8.02 7.73
N GLN A 390 -16.04 9.08 7.26
CA GLN A 390 -17.37 8.98 6.66
C GLN A 390 -17.34 8.15 5.36
N MET A 391 -16.28 8.25 4.53
CA MET A 391 -16.09 7.39 3.37
C MET A 391 -16.06 5.89 3.76
N LEU A 392 -15.35 5.53 4.84
CA LEU A 392 -15.31 4.14 5.33
C LEU A 392 -16.69 3.66 5.80
N GLU A 393 -17.47 4.51 6.45
CA GLU A 393 -18.85 4.21 6.85
C GLU A 393 -19.73 3.98 5.63
N ILE A 394 -19.68 4.86 4.63
CA ILE A 394 -20.41 4.73 3.36
C ILE A 394 -20.04 3.43 2.64
N PHE A 395 -18.77 3.07 2.58
CA PHE A 395 -18.36 1.81 1.95
C PHE A 395 -18.92 0.58 2.67
N ARG A 396 -18.97 0.58 4.01
CA ARG A 396 -19.56 -0.51 4.78
C ARG A 396 -21.07 -0.64 4.57
N GLU A 397 -21.75 0.49 4.43
CA GLU A 397 -23.21 0.53 4.17
C GLU A 397 -23.55 0.11 2.74
N GLU A 398 -22.86 0.66 1.74
CA GLU A 398 -23.15 0.47 0.32
C GLU A 398 -22.58 -0.83 -0.26
N LEU A 399 -21.59 -1.42 0.40
CA LEU A 399 -20.88 -2.64 -0.03
C LEU A 399 -20.87 -3.71 1.07
N PRO A 400 -22.03 -4.15 1.59
CA PRO A 400 -22.09 -5.06 2.76
C PRO A 400 -21.44 -6.43 2.52
N ASP A 401 -21.30 -6.86 1.26
CA ASP A 401 -20.65 -8.13 0.87
C ASP A 401 -19.16 -7.98 0.55
N VAL A 402 -18.59 -6.79 0.71
CA VAL A 402 -17.18 -6.47 0.45
C VAL A 402 -16.46 -6.23 1.76
N VAL A 403 -15.41 -6.96 2.01
CA VAL A 403 -14.57 -6.75 3.20
C VAL A 403 -13.75 -5.46 3.02
N ILE A 404 -13.75 -4.60 4.05
CA ILE A 404 -12.81 -3.48 4.15
C ILE A 404 -11.67 -3.94 5.04
N GLY A 405 -10.46 -4.05 4.46
CA GLY A 405 -9.29 -4.56 5.16
C GLY A 405 -8.02 -3.78 4.77
N SER A 406 -6.85 -4.32 5.07
CA SER A 406 -5.56 -3.67 4.81
C SER A 406 -4.52 -4.57 4.18
N TYR A 407 -4.76 -5.89 4.11
CA TYR A 407 -3.85 -6.87 3.51
C TYR A 407 -4.62 -8.02 2.88
N THR A 408 -3.91 -8.99 2.27
CA THR A 408 -4.51 -10.16 1.61
C THR A 408 -5.11 -11.11 2.63
N HIS A 409 -6.41 -11.37 2.50
CA HIS A 409 -7.11 -12.38 3.29
C HIS A 409 -7.14 -13.72 2.57
N VAL A 410 -7.07 -14.79 3.34
CA VAL A 410 -7.43 -16.13 2.87
C VAL A 410 -8.94 -16.16 2.62
N PRO A 411 -9.42 -16.67 1.49
CA PRO A 411 -10.85 -16.72 1.20
C PRO A 411 -11.60 -17.46 2.31
N PRO A 412 -12.83 -17.02 2.65
CA PRO A 412 -13.70 -17.78 3.56
C PRO A 412 -13.86 -19.23 3.09
N ALA A 413 -14.00 -20.16 4.04
CA ALA A 413 -14.12 -21.59 3.73
C ALA A 413 -15.28 -21.94 2.78
N SER A 414 -16.30 -21.07 2.69
CA SER A 414 -17.42 -21.16 1.76
C SER A 414 -17.05 -20.89 0.28
N ILE A 415 -15.86 -20.34 0.01
CA ILE A 415 -15.36 -20.03 -1.35
C ILE A 415 -14.28 -21.03 -1.78
N LYS A 416 -14.06 -22.11 -1.03
CA LYS A 416 -13.11 -23.16 -1.45
C LYS A 416 -13.59 -23.79 -2.77
N ARG A 417 -12.67 -23.83 -3.75
CA ARG A 417 -12.80 -24.59 -5.01
C ARG A 417 -12.88 -26.08 -4.77
#